data_daabcb2cc0906e9e2099e8175b4d08a6
#
_entry.id   daabcb2cc0906e9e2099e8175b4d08a6
#
_cell.length_a   1.000
_cell.length_b   1.000
_cell.length_c   1.000
_cell.angle_alpha   90.00
_cell.angle_beta   90.00
_cell.angle_gamma   90.00
#
_symmetry.space_group_name_H-M   'P 1'
#
loop_
_entity.id
_entity.type
_entity.pdbx_description
1 polymer ?
#
loop_
_entity_poly.entity_id
_entity_poly.type
_entity_poly.pdbx_seq_one_letter_code
_entity_poly.pdbx_strand_id
1 'polypeptide(L)'
;MFISGVPDTQTFLEKIMDNKVIADVLTTTRHIALVGASDNPGRASHYVMAYLLEQGYKVTPVSPKLAGQTLLGQQVYATLEEIPEPVDMVDVFRNAEAAYGVAQEAIAIGAKSLWLQQGVINEQAAVLAADAGLTVVMDRCPKIEIPRLGLEK
;
A
#
# COMPACT_ATOMS: atom_id res chain seq x y z
N MET A 1 34.10 3.36 -2.73
CA MET A 1 34.05 2.25 -1.78
C MET A 1 32.64 2.10 -1.23
N PHE A 2 32.13 0.90 -1.23
CA PHE A 2 30.79 0.66 -0.71
C PHE A 2 30.84 0.47 0.79
N ILE A 3 29.86 1.06 1.49
CA ILE A 3 29.64 0.78 2.89
C ILE A 3 28.72 -0.44 2.94
N SER A 4 29.19 -1.48 3.59
CA SER A 4 28.40 -2.71 3.72
C SER A 4 27.06 -2.45 4.39
N GLY A 5 25.96 -2.95 3.81
CA GLY A 5 24.62 -2.81 4.34
C GLY A 5 23.88 -1.55 3.92
N VAL A 6 24.51 -0.64 3.19
CA VAL A 6 23.82 0.55 2.65
C VAL A 6 23.54 0.32 1.17
N PRO A 7 22.28 0.19 0.76
CA PRO A 7 21.97 0.00 -0.65
C PRO A 7 22.29 1.26 -1.45
N ASP A 8 22.71 1.09 -2.69
CA ASP A 8 22.80 2.18 -3.63
C ASP A 8 21.39 2.70 -3.89
N THR A 9 21.15 3.98 -3.68
CA THR A 9 19.84 4.61 -3.82
C THR A 9 19.25 4.36 -5.21
N GLN A 10 20.08 4.50 -6.26
CA GLN A 10 19.61 4.29 -7.64
C GLN A 10 19.16 2.86 -7.87
N THR A 11 19.95 1.88 -7.43
CA THR A 11 19.59 0.46 -7.55
C THR A 11 18.35 0.13 -6.74
N PHE A 12 18.21 0.70 -5.54
CA PHE A 12 17.03 0.51 -4.71
C PHE A 12 15.77 1.04 -5.39
N LEU A 13 15.83 2.28 -5.93
CA LEU A 13 14.68 2.88 -6.61
C LEU A 13 14.29 2.10 -7.87
N GLU A 14 15.27 1.62 -8.63
CA GLU A 14 15.01 0.76 -9.80
C GLU A 14 14.27 -0.52 -9.39
N LYS A 15 14.68 -1.12 -8.29
CA LYS A 15 14.07 -2.36 -7.81
C LYS A 15 12.62 -2.18 -7.40
N ILE A 16 12.29 -1.11 -6.67
CA ILE A 16 10.91 -0.86 -6.23
C ILE A 16 10.00 -0.39 -7.36
N MET A 17 10.55 -0.08 -8.53
CA MET A 17 9.82 0.29 -9.74
C MET A 17 9.83 -0.83 -10.78
N ASP A 18 10.45 -1.97 -10.48
CA ASP A 18 10.56 -3.11 -11.39
C ASP A 18 9.20 -3.75 -11.60
N ASN A 19 8.84 -3.98 -12.86
CA ASN A 19 7.56 -4.58 -13.22
C ASN A 19 7.35 -5.96 -12.60
N LYS A 20 8.41 -6.74 -12.49
CA LYS A 20 8.31 -8.06 -11.87
C LYS A 20 7.96 -7.96 -10.38
N VAL A 21 8.59 -7.03 -9.67
CA VAL A 21 8.28 -6.80 -8.26
C VAL A 21 6.84 -6.35 -8.09
N ILE A 22 6.39 -5.40 -8.92
CA ILE A 22 5.01 -4.91 -8.90
C ILE A 22 4.03 -6.05 -9.18
N ALA A 23 4.28 -6.85 -10.20
CA ALA A 23 3.43 -7.98 -10.56
C ALA A 23 3.39 -9.02 -9.43
N ASP A 24 4.53 -9.34 -8.83
CA ASP A 24 4.59 -10.30 -7.73
C ASP A 24 3.77 -9.83 -6.53
N VAL A 25 3.86 -8.56 -6.17
CA VAL A 25 3.06 -8.00 -5.08
C VAL A 25 1.57 -8.12 -5.39
N LEU A 26 1.17 -7.72 -6.59
CA LEU A 26 -0.25 -7.74 -6.98
C LEU A 26 -0.83 -9.14 -7.06
N THR A 27 -0.05 -10.13 -7.48
CA THR A 27 -0.53 -11.51 -7.64
C THR A 27 -0.51 -12.31 -6.35
N THR A 28 0.34 -11.96 -5.39
CA THR A 28 0.44 -12.68 -4.11
C THR A 28 -0.40 -12.05 -3.01
N THR A 29 -0.84 -10.81 -3.18
CA THR A 29 -1.66 -10.12 -2.19
C THR A 29 -3.09 -10.64 -2.22
N ARG A 30 -3.68 -10.86 -1.05
CA ARG A 30 -5.09 -11.20 -0.88
C ARG A 30 -5.84 -10.16 -0.07
N HIS A 31 -5.22 -9.65 0.99
CA HIS A 31 -5.83 -8.68 1.89
C HIS A 31 -5.04 -7.36 1.85
N ILE A 32 -5.72 -6.31 1.45
CA ILE A 32 -5.18 -4.95 1.36
C ILE A 32 -5.80 -4.11 2.47
N ALA A 33 -4.97 -3.43 3.26
CA ALA A 33 -5.42 -2.36 4.13
C ALA A 33 -5.19 -1.04 3.40
N LEU A 34 -6.25 -0.33 3.13
CA LEU A 34 -6.21 0.93 2.37
C LEU A 34 -6.26 2.09 3.36
N VAL A 35 -5.14 2.75 3.56
CA VAL A 35 -4.98 3.84 4.53
C VAL A 35 -5.25 5.19 3.87
N GLY A 36 -6.13 5.97 4.47
CA GLY A 36 -6.59 7.22 3.90
C GLY A 36 -7.88 7.05 3.11
N ALA A 37 -8.73 6.14 3.56
CA ALA A 37 -10.01 5.87 2.92
C ALA A 37 -10.92 7.09 2.95
N SER A 38 -11.77 7.23 1.94
CA SER A 38 -12.71 8.34 1.79
C SER A 38 -14.08 7.84 1.36
N ASP A 39 -15.12 8.46 1.89
CA ASP A 39 -16.49 8.22 1.45
C ASP A 39 -16.90 9.05 0.23
N ASN A 40 -16.00 9.89 -0.27
CA ASN A 40 -16.24 10.69 -1.46
C ASN A 40 -15.90 9.89 -2.72
N PRO A 41 -16.89 9.54 -3.58
CA PRO A 41 -16.62 8.73 -4.78
C PRO A 41 -15.66 9.39 -5.78
N GLY A 42 -15.47 10.70 -5.70
CA GLY A 42 -14.52 11.43 -6.54
C GLY A 42 -13.07 11.32 -6.10
N ARG A 43 -12.83 10.82 -4.89
CA ARG A 43 -11.47 10.63 -4.38
C ARG A 43 -10.86 9.33 -4.88
N ALA A 44 -9.55 9.38 -5.19
CA ALA A 44 -8.83 8.20 -5.67
C ALA A 44 -8.93 7.03 -4.71
N SER A 45 -8.84 7.26 -3.41
CA SER A 45 -8.94 6.18 -2.42
C SER A 45 -10.27 5.46 -2.51
N HIS A 46 -11.34 6.14 -2.90
CA HIS A 46 -12.65 5.52 -3.03
C HIS A 46 -12.76 4.70 -4.33
N TYR A 47 -12.48 5.29 -5.49
CA TYR A 47 -12.66 4.53 -6.74
C TYR A 47 -11.59 3.46 -6.96
N VAL A 48 -10.40 3.63 -6.40
CA VAL A 48 -9.40 2.56 -6.42
C VAL A 48 -9.84 1.42 -5.50
N MET A 49 -10.38 1.71 -4.32
CA MET A 49 -10.94 0.69 -3.44
C MET A 49 -12.02 -0.13 -4.14
N ALA A 50 -12.95 0.55 -4.81
CA ALA A 50 -14.02 -0.13 -5.55
C ALA A 50 -13.45 -1.06 -6.62
N TYR A 51 -12.45 -0.59 -7.36
CA TYR A 51 -11.80 -1.38 -8.39
C TYR A 51 -11.10 -2.62 -7.79
N LEU A 52 -10.38 -2.45 -6.68
CA LEU A 52 -9.70 -3.57 -6.04
C LEU A 52 -10.67 -4.63 -5.52
N LEU A 53 -11.80 -4.21 -4.98
CA LEU A 53 -12.86 -5.14 -4.59
C LEU A 53 -13.40 -5.92 -5.79
N GLU A 54 -13.61 -5.25 -6.93
CA GLU A 54 -14.03 -5.89 -8.18
C GLU A 54 -13.00 -6.92 -8.66
N GLN A 55 -11.72 -6.66 -8.44
CA GLN A 55 -10.63 -7.56 -8.81
C GLN A 55 -10.49 -8.76 -7.87
N GLY A 56 -11.31 -8.83 -6.83
CA GLY A 56 -11.34 -9.98 -5.94
C GLY A 56 -10.46 -9.86 -4.69
N TYR A 57 -9.85 -8.70 -4.47
CA TYR A 57 -9.11 -8.48 -3.22
C TYR A 57 -10.06 -8.27 -2.06
N LYS A 58 -9.66 -8.72 -0.88
CA LYS A 58 -10.24 -8.24 0.35
C LYS A 58 -9.60 -6.88 0.63
N VAL A 59 -10.41 -5.84 0.83
CA VAL A 59 -9.91 -4.50 1.12
C VAL A 59 -10.53 -4.00 2.40
N THR A 60 -9.71 -3.67 3.39
CA THR A 60 -10.15 -3.09 4.65
C THR A 60 -9.76 -1.62 4.67
N PRO A 61 -10.75 -0.72 4.69
CA PRO A 61 -10.46 0.72 4.71
C PRO A 61 -10.05 1.18 6.11
N VAL A 62 -9.08 2.08 6.16
CA VAL A 62 -8.59 2.68 7.40
C VAL A 62 -8.72 4.18 7.32
N SER A 63 -9.48 4.76 8.25
CA SER A 63 -9.69 6.19 8.37
C SER A 63 -10.16 6.52 9.78
N PRO A 64 -9.43 7.33 10.56
CA PRO A 64 -9.91 7.74 11.87
C PRO A 64 -11.26 8.45 11.81
N LYS A 65 -11.50 9.23 10.75
CA LYS A 65 -12.72 10.00 10.57
C LYS A 65 -13.94 9.11 10.33
N LEU A 66 -13.77 8.01 9.60
CA LEU A 66 -14.88 7.12 9.21
C LEU A 66 -14.96 5.85 10.06
N ALA A 67 -14.13 5.73 11.08
CA ALA A 67 -14.06 4.53 11.91
C ALA A 67 -15.43 4.15 12.48
N GLY A 68 -15.73 2.86 12.44
CA GLY A 68 -17.01 2.33 12.91
C GLY A 68 -18.11 2.34 11.87
N GLN A 69 -17.93 3.02 10.75
CA GLN A 69 -18.89 3.02 9.65
C GLN A 69 -18.54 1.92 8.66
N THR A 70 -19.41 1.70 7.68
CA THR A 70 -19.12 0.83 6.54
C THR A 70 -18.85 1.69 5.31
N LEU A 71 -17.91 1.23 4.47
CA LEU A 71 -17.56 1.87 3.22
C LEU A 71 -17.49 0.79 2.15
N LEU A 72 -18.29 0.91 1.10
CA LEU A 72 -18.39 -0.11 0.04
C LEU A 72 -18.59 -1.51 0.63
N GLY A 73 -19.41 -1.59 1.70
CA GLY A 73 -19.71 -2.86 2.36
C GLY A 73 -18.65 -3.36 3.33
N GLN A 74 -17.57 -2.62 3.52
CA GLN A 74 -16.46 -3.02 4.39
C GLN A 74 -16.42 -2.16 5.64
N GLN A 75 -16.16 -2.78 6.78
CA GLN A 75 -16.01 -2.05 8.03
C GLN A 75 -14.76 -1.19 8.02
N VAL A 76 -14.89 0.07 8.46
CA VAL A 76 -13.77 1.01 8.55
C VAL A 76 -13.16 0.94 9.95
N TYR A 77 -11.84 0.82 10.00
CA TYR A 77 -11.08 0.87 11.25
C TYR A 77 -10.32 2.19 11.37
N ALA A 78 -10.09 2.64 12.60
CA ALA A 78 -9.36 3.88 12.84
C ALA A 78 -7.87 3.74 12.54
N THR A 79 -7.30 2.58 12.85
CA THR A 79 -5.87 2.31 12.70
C THR A 79 -5.63 0.92 12.11
N LEU A 80 -4.43 0.72 11.56
CA LEU A 80 -4.01 -0.59 11.06
C LEU A 80 -4.01 -1.66 12.17
N GLU A 81 -3.60 -1.27 13.37
CA GLU A 81 -3.49 -2.18 14.51
C GLU A 81 -4.84 -2.80 14.90
N GLU A 82 -5.94 -2.08 14.68
CA GLU A 82 -7.27 -2.56 15.02
C GLU A 82 -7.81 -3.64 14.08
N ILE A 83 -7.21 -3.81 12.92
CA ILE A 83 -7.66 -4.82 11.95
C ILE A 83 -7.39 -6.21 12.50
N PRO A 84 -8.45 -7.05 12.68
CA PRO A 84 -8.27 -8.35 13.34
C PRO A 84 -7.61 -9.42 12.49
N GLU A 85 -7.55 -9.21 11.19
CA GLU A 85 -7.03 -10.21 10.26
C GLU A 85 -5.66 -9.80 9.72
N PRO A 86 -4.80 -10.78 9.35
CA PRO A 86 -3.50 -10.45 8.75
C PRO A 86 -3.65 -9.64 7.48
N VAL A 87 -2.79 -8.64 7.32
CA VAL A 87 -2.75 -7.75 6.15
C VAL A 87 -1.53 -8.10 5.31
N ASP A 88 -1.75 -8.31 4.01
CA ASP A 88 -0.64 -8.57 3.09
C ASP A 88 -0.03 -7.28 2.59
N MET A 89 -0.86 -6.34 2.13
CA MET A 89 -0.41 -5.08 1.57
C MET A 89 -1.04 -3.90 2.30
N VAL A 90 -0.24 -2.90 2.63
CA VAL A 90 -0.73 -1.60 3.11
C VAL A 90 -0.62 -0.62 1.94
N ASP A 91 -1.77 -0.16 1.43
CA ASP A 91 -1.87 0.78 0.31
C ASP A 91 -2.12 2.18 0.87
N VAL A 92 -1.19 3.11 0.62
CA VAL A 92 -1.15 4.41 1.30
C VAL A 92 -1.69 5.52 0.41
N PHE A 93 -2.85 6.06 0.80
CA PHE A 93 -3.50 7.22 0.19
C PHE A 93 -3.39 8.44 1.12
N ARG A 94 -2.23 8.64 1.70
CA ARG A 94 -1.92 9.80 2.53
C ARG A 94 -0.88 10.65 1.83
N ASN A 95 -0.65 11.87 2.34
CA ASN A 95 0.43 12.70 1.80
C ASN A 95 1.80 12.07 2.09
N ALA A 96 2.83 12.56 1.37
CA ALA A 96 4.17 12.00 1.49
C ALA A 96 4.72 12.07 2.92
N GLU A 97 4.40 13.14 3.65
CA GLU A 97 4.88 13.31 5.04
C GLU A 97 4.30 12.23 5.97
N ALA A 98 3.04 11.88 5.79
CA ALA A 98 2.39 10.87 6.62
C ALA A 98 2.88 9.46 6.33
N ALA A 99 3.47 9.23 5.16
CA ALA A 99 3.86 7.90 4.70
C ALA A 99 4.88 7.22 5.64
N TYR A 100 5.77 7.98 6.26
CA TYR A 100 6.75 7.41 7.18
C TYR A 100 6.09 6.75 8.39
N GLY A 101 5.14 7.45 9.02
CA GLY A 101 4.38 6.88 10.14
C GLY A 101 3.57 5.65 9.73
N VAL A 102 2.98 5.67 8.54
CA VAL A 102 2.24 4.51 8.03
C VAL A 102 3.19 3.33 7.78
N ALA A 103 4.40 3.59 7.29
CA ALA A 103 5.41 2.54 7.12
C ALA A 103 5.74 1.88 8.47
N GLN A 104 5.90 2.68 9.53
CA GLN A 104 6.13 2.14 10.87
C GLN A 104 4.98 1.26 11.33
N GLU A 105 3.75 1.68 11.11
CA GLU A 105 2.56 0.90 11.46
C GLU A 105 2.46 -0.38 10.65
N ALA A 106 2.77 -0.33 9.35
CA ALA A 106 2.75 -1.51 8.49
C ALA A 106 3.76 -2.57 8.96
N ILE A 107 4.94 -2.12 9.37
CA ILE A 107 5.96 -3.00 9.94
C ILE A 107 5.44 -3.64 11.24
N ALA A 108 4.85 -2.84 12.11
CA ALA A 108 4.35 -3.30 13.41
C ALA A 108 3.29 -4.38 13.29
N ILE A 109 2.42 -4.32 12.28
CA ILE A 109 1.37 -5.33 12.06
C ILE A 109 1.85 -6.54 11.26
N GLY A 110 3.10 -6.54 10.81
CA GLY A 110 3.64 -7.65 10.03
C GLY A 110 3.16 -7.73 8.60
N ALA A 111 2.82 -6.60 7.98
CA ALA A 111 2.44 -6.57 6.57
C ALA A 111 3.59 -7.08 5.70
N LYS A 112 3.26 -7.65 4.54
CA LYS A 112 4.26 -8.19 3.62
C LYS A 112 4.76 -7.15 2.63
N SER A 113 3.94 -6.15 2.32
CA SER A 113 4.29 -5.10 1.37
C SER A 113 3.72 -3.75 1.79
N LEU A 114 4.41 -2.70 1.35
CA LEU A 114 3.99 -1.32 1.50
C LEU A 114 3.87 -0.73 0.10
N TRP A 115 2.68 -0.24 -0.23
CA TRP A 115 2.41 0.36 -1.51
C TRP A 115 2.13 1.84 -1.32
N LEU A 116 3.03 2.69 -1.80
CA LEU A 116 2.84 4.13 -1.78
C LEU A 116 2.19 4.56 -3.10
N GLN A 117 1.01 5.11 -2.98
CA GLN A 117 0.15 5.46 -4.10
C GLN A 117 0.82 6.50 -5.01
N GLN A 118 0.32 6.63 -6.25
CA GLN A 118 0.81 7.62 -7.21
C GLN A 118 0.83 9.02 -6.58
N GLY A 119 1.97 9.69 -6.66
CA GLY A 119 2.19 10.99 -6.04
C GLY A 119 2.66 10.93 -4.59
N VAL A 120 2.66 9.76 -3.98
CA VAL A 120 3.17 9.60 -2.61
C VAL A 120 4.60 9.09 -2.68
N ILE A 121 5.54 10.00 -2.53
CA ILE A 121 6.97 9.71 -2.64
C ILE A 121 7.64 10.06 -1.32
N ASN A 122 8.17 9.03 -0.64
CA ASN A 122 8.92 9.19 0.59
C ASN A 122 9.98 8.10 0.65
N GLU A 123 11.21 8.45 0.28
CA GLU A 123 12.31 7.48 0.21
C GLU A 123 12.67 6.93 1.59
N GLN A 124 12.56 7.73 2.63
CA GLN A 124 12.84 7.27 4.00
C GLN A 124 11.84 6.19 4.43
N ALA A 125 10.56 6.39 4.13
CA ALA A 125 9.54 5.38 4.40
C ALA A 125 9.81 4.09 3.63
N ALA A 126 10.19 4.22 2.36
CA ALA A 126 10.50 3.07 1.51
C ALA A 126 11.70 2.28 2.04
N VAL A 127 12.77 2.97 2.42
CA VAL A 127 13.97 2.32 2.98
C VAL A 127 13.64 1.67 4.32
N LEU A 128 12.89 2.35 5.19
CA LEU A 128 12.49 1.79 6.48
C LEU A 128 11.74 0.48 6.31
N ALA A 129 10.75 0.45 5.43
CA ALA A 129 9.94 -0.74 5.19
C ALA A 129 10.77 -1.86 4.56
N ALA A 130 11.60 -1.54 3.57
CA ALA A 130 12.45 -2.53 2.91
C ALA A 130 13.46 -3.15 3.88
N ASP A 131 14.06 -2.35 4.75
CA ASP A 131 15.00 -2.83 5.76
C ASP A 131 14.33 -3.77 6.76
N ALA A 132 13.04 -3.59 6.99
CA ALA A 132 12.25 -4.47 7.87
C ALA A 132 11.73 -5.72 7.16
N GLY A 133 12.04 -5.90 5.89
CA GLY A 133 11.66 -7.08 5.13
C GLY A 133 10.41 -6.96 4.28
N LEU A 134 9.78 -5.78 4.23
CA LEU A 134 8.62 -5.58 3.36
C LEU A 134 9.06 -5.34 1.93
N THR A 135 8.26 -5.81 0.98
CA THR A 135 8.41 -5.40 -0.42
C THR A 135 7.76 -4.05 -0.60
N VAL A 136 8.44 -3.12 -1.24
CA VAL A 136 7.96 -1.74 -1.40
C VAL A 136 7.69 -1.44 -2.88
N VAL A 137 6.53 -0.84 -3.13
CA VAL A 137 6.20 -0.20 -4.41
C VAL A 137 5.89 1.26 -4.09
N MET A 138 6.38 2.18 -4.89
CA MET A 138 6.22 3.61 -4.63
C MET A 138 5.83 4.36 -5.90
N ASP A 139 4.96 5.37 -5.74
CA ASP A 139 4.52 6.25 -6.84
C ASP A 139 3.84 5.46 -7.97
N ARG A 140 2.97 4.53 -7.58
CA ARG A 140 2.19 3.72 -8.52
C ARG A 140 0.76 3.59 -8.02
N CYS A 141 -0.17 3.33 -8.93
CA CYS A 141 -1.57 3.07 -8.60
C CYS A 141 -1.97 1.66 -9.04
N PRO A 142 -2.49 0.81 -8.14
CA PRO A 142 -2.88 -0.56 -8.52
C PRO A 142 -3.90 -0.59 -9.65
N LYS A 143 -4.83 0.38 -9.69
CA LYS A 143 -5.83 0.47 -10.75
C LYS A 143 -5.22 0.71 -12.12
N ILE A 144 -4.03 1.32 -12.16
CA ILE A 144 -3.26 1.54 -13.40
C ILE A 144 -2.38 0.33 -13.68
N GLU A 145 -1.69 -0.20 -12.67
CA GLU A 145 -0.69 -1.25 -12.84
C GLU A 145 -1.32 -2.62 -13.16
N ILE A 146 -2.47 -2.94 -12.58
CA ILE A 146 -3.13 -4.22 -12.83
C ILE A 146 -3.45 -4.42 -14.31
N PRO A 147 -4.15 -3.48 -15.00
CA PRO A 147 -4.37 -3.64 -16.44
C PRO A 147 -3.09 -3.49 -17.26
N ARG A 148 -2.18 -2.59 -16.86
CA ARG A 148 -0.93 -2.39 -17.59
C ARG A 148 -0.08 -3.66 -17.66
N LEU A 149 -0.09 -4.46 -16.59
CA LEU A 149 0.67 -5.71 -16.50
C LEU A 149 -0.13 -6.94 -16.94
N GLY A 150 -1.34 -6.74 -17.45
CA GLY A 150 -2.16 -7.84 -17.92
C GLY A 150 -2.72 -8.73 -16.81
N LEU A 151 -2.88 -8.20 -15.61
CA LEU A 151 -3.31 -8.96 -14.43
C LEU A 151 -4.80 -8.81 -14.12
N GLU A 152 -5.53 -8.08 -14.93
CA GLU A 152 -6.96 -7.83 -14.72
C GLU A 152 -7.77 -9.11 -14.83
N LYS A 153 -8.68 -9.31 -13.89
CA LYS A 153 -9.58 -10.47 -13.84
C LYS A 153 -10.92 -10.20 -14.51
#